data_9ae36a1a893c65ce148ac9606b7e5216
#
_entry.id   9ae36a1a893c65ce148ac9606b7e5216
#
_cell.length_a   1.000
_cell.length_b   1.000
_cell.length_c   1.000
_cell.angle_alpha   90.00
_cell.angle_beta   90.00
_cell.angle_gamma   90.00
#
_symmetry.space_group_name_H-M   'P 1'
#
loop_
_entity.id
_entity.type
_entity.pdbx_description
1 polymer ?
#
loop_
_entity_poly.entity_id
_entity_poly.type
_entity_poly.pdbx_seq_one_letter_code
_entity_poly.pdbx_strand_id
1 'polypeptide(L)'
;MAKIAFDELRFVVADDNAHMRRIVRTLLRAFGCREIYEAEDGASGLEAVEAYSPDILISDITMPIFDGIELTRMIRNPEGCRHPFLPIIILSAYSEKKHVIAARDAGASEFLCKPVSATALYRRIQNVIANPRDFIRTKTYFGPDRRRYVNPNYSGVERRIGDGSENIVDPDQVHIEA
;
A
#
# COMPACT_ATOMS: atom_id res chain seq x y z
N MET A 1 -9.84 19.90 8.35
CA MET A 1 -9.47 18.59 7.77
C MET A 1 -10.44 18.30 6.64
N ALA A 2 -9.93 18.03 5.44
CA ALA A 2 -10.80 17.65 4.32
C ALA A 2 -11.52 16.33 4.67
N LYS A 3 -12.83 16.30 4.45
CA LYS A 3 -13.64 15.09 4.66
C LYS A 3 -13.35 14.15 3.51
N ILE A 4 -12.92 12.92 3.80
CA ILE A 4 -12.69 11.90 2.77
C ILE A 4 -14.04 11.46 2.22
N ALA A 5 -14.20 11.49 0.90
CA ALA A 5 -15.38 10.97 0.19
C ALA A 5 -15.22 9.46 0.00
N PHE A 6 -15.47 8.69 1.06
CA PHE A 6 -15.33 7.22 1.04
C PHE A 6 -16.23 6.52 0.03
N ASP A 7 -17.34 7.14 -0.34
CA ASP A 7 -18.31 6.61 -1.29
C ASP A 7 -17.81 6.65 -2.75
N GLU A 8 -16.77 7.40 -3.02
CA GLU A 8 -16.09 7.48 -4.33
C GLU A 8 -14.88 6.54 -4.43
N LEU A 9 -14.42 5.96 -3.29
CA LEU A 9 -13.21 5.13 -3.25
C LEU A 9 -13.53 3.66 -3.49
N ARG A 10 -12.66 3.02 -4.27
CA ARG A 10 -12.65 1.57 -4.54
C ARG A 10 -11.56 0.89 -3.75
N PHE A 11 -11.92 -0.20 -3.11
CA PHE A 11 -11.00 -0.99 -2.30
C PHE A 11 -10.89 -2.42 -2.82
N VAL A 12 -9.69 -2.97 -2.80
CA VAL A 12 -9.46 -4.42 -2.81
C VAL A 12 -9.01 -4.84 -1.42
N VAL A 13 -9.60 -5.90 -0.90
CA VAL A 13 -9.25 -6.50 0.39
C VAL A 13 -8.82 -7.94 0.14
N ALA A 14 -7.53 -8.22 0.31
CA ALA A 14 -6.93 -9.53 0.14
C ALA A 14 -6.52 -10.11 1.51
N ASP A 15 -7.11 -11.22 1.88
CA ASP A 15 -6.82 -11.95 3.13
C ASP A 15 -7.39 -13.37 2.96
N ASP A 16 -6.65 -14.43 3.28
CA ASP A 16 -7.12 -15.82 3.15
C ASP A 16 -8.22 -16.16 4.16
N ASN A 17 -8.29 -15.42 5.26
CA ASN A 17 -9.29 -15.57 6.28
C ASN A 17 -10.59 -14.80 5.95
N ALA A 18 -11.63 -15.52 5.54
CA ALA A 18 -12.93 -14.95 5.20
C ALA A 18 -13.56 -14.12 6.35
N HIS A 19 -13.27 -14.46 7.61
CA HIS A 19 -13.75 -13.68 8.75
C HIS A 19 -13.07 -12.31 8.81
N MET A 20 -11.77 -12.25 8.56
CA MET A 20 -11.02 -11.00 8.49
C MET A 20 -11.48 -10.13 7.33
N ARG A 21 -11.66 -10.70 6.13
CA ARG A 21 -12.24 -9.95 4.99
C ARG A 21 -13.58 -9.31 5.37
N ARG A 22 -14.45 -10.10 6.03
CA ARG A 22 -15.76 -9.60 6.50
C ARG A 22 -15.63 -8.46 7.52
N ILE A 23 -14.69 -8.53 8.46
CA ILE A 23 -14.43 -7.46 9.43
C ILE A 23 -13.99 -6.20 8.69
N VAL A 24 -12.97 -6.27 7.85
CA VAL A 24 -12.45 -5.11 7.09
C VAL A 24 -13.54 -4.51 6.22
N ARG A 25 -14.29 -5.34 5.48
CA ARG A 25 -15.42 -4.88 4.67
C ARG A 25 -16.48 -4.15 5.50
N THR A 26 -16.83 -4.69 6.68
CA THR A 26 -17.82 -4.07 7.56
C THR A 26 -17.35 -2.69 8.04
N LEU A 27 -16.06 -2.56 8.39
CA LEU A 27 -15.48 -1.27 8.76
C LEU A 27 -15.50 -0.27 7.60
N LEU A 28 -15.08 -0.70 6.41
CA LEU A 28 -15.10 0.16 5.21
C LEU A 28 -16.52 0.62 4.87
N ARG A 29 -17.52 -0.28 4.96
CA ARG A 29 -18.93 0.07 4.78
C ARG A 29 -19.41 1.08 5.82
N ALA A 30 -18.99 0.94 7.07
CA ALA A 30 -19.30 1.90 8.13
C ALA A 30 -18.67 3.29 7.89
N PHE A 31 -17.55 3.37 7.17
CA PHE A 31 -16.96 4.63 6.73
C PHE A 31 -17.68 5.26 5.52
N GLY A 32 -18.55 4.50 4.85
CA GLY A 32 -19.31 4.94 3.68
C GLY A 32 -18.84 4.37 2.34
N CYS A 33 -17.85 3.47 2.30
CA CYS A 33 -17.40 2.85 1.06
C CYS A 33 -18.49 2.03 0.40
N ARG A 34 -18.60 2.13 -0.93
CA ARG A 34 -19.58 1.39 -1.74
C ARG A 34 -18.94 0.28 -2.56
N GLU A 35 -17.75 0.49 -3.05
CA GLU A 35 -17.02 -0.45 -3.94
C GLU A 35 -15.89 -1.14 -3.18
N ILE A 36 -16.12 -2.40 -2.80
CA ILE A 36 -15.17 -3.21 -2.05
C ILE A 36 -15.13 -4.59 -2.69
N TYR A 37 -13.98 -4.95 -3.22
CA TYR A 37 -13.71 -6.23 -3.87
C TYR A 37 -12.87 -7.08 -2.93
N GLU A 38 -13.14 -8.38 -2.88
CA GLU A 38 -12.47 -9.31 -1.98
C GLU A 38 -11.63 -10.31 -2.78
N ALA A 39 -10.46 -10.66 -2.23
CA ALA A 39 -9.58 -11.69 -2.74
C ALA A 39 -9.14 -12.59 -1.59
N GLU A 40 -8.93 -13.88 -1.86
CA GLU A 40 -8.62 -14.88 -0.84
C GLU A 40 -7.14 -15.33 -0.85
N ASP A 41 -6.38 -14.85 -1.81
CA ASP A 41 -4.95 -15.11 -1.97
C ASP A 41 -4.26 -13.98 -2.72
N GLY A 42 -2.94 -14.07 -2.87
CA GLY A 42 -2.15 -13.06 -3.57
C GLY A 42 -2.43 -13.02 -5.07
N ALA A 43 -2.77 -14.15 -5.70
CA ALA A 43 -3.04 -14.21 -7.14
C ALA A 43 -4.36 -13.51 -7.47
N SER A 44 -5.45 -13.90 -6.78
CA SER A 44 -6.74 -13.23 -6.92
C SER A 44 -6.69 -11.75 -6.50
N GLY A 45 -5.80 -11.41 -5.55
CA GLY A 45 -5.52 -10.02 -5.17
C GLY A 45 -4.94 -9.20 -6.32
N LEU A 46 -3.95 -9.74 -7.03
CA LEU A 46 -3.37 -9.10 -8.21
C LEU A 46 -4.38 -8.97 -9.35
N GLU A 47 -5.13 -10.03 -9.64
CA GLU A 47 -6.20 -10.02 -10.65
C GLU A 47 -7.26 -8.95 -10.32
N ALA A 48 -7.65 -8.84 -9.06
CA ALA A 48 -8.62 -7.83 -8.62
C ALA A 48 -8.08 -6.39 -8.79
N VAL A 49 -6.80 -6.16 -8.51
CA VAL A 49 -6.16 -4.86 -8.74
C VAL A 49 -6.19 -4.49 -10.22
N GLU A 50 -5.84 -5.40 -11.11
CA GLU A 50 -5.85 -5.17 -12.56
C GLU A 50 -7.27 -4.99 -13.12
N ALA A 51 -8.25 -5.76 -12.62
CA ALA A 51 -9.61 -5.75 -13.14
C ALA A 51 -10.41 -4.52 -12.68
N TYR A 52 -10.24 -4.10 -11.43
CA TYR A 52 -11.09 -3.07 -10.81
C TYR A 52 -10.41 -1.73 -10.63
N SER A 53 -9.10 -1.62 -10.86
CA SER A 53 -8.32 -0.38 -10.71
C SER A 53 -8.68 0.33 -9.38
N PRO A 54 -8.42 -0.32 -8.22
CA PRO A 54 -8.80 0.23 -6.93
C PRO A 54 -7.96 1.46 -6.56
N ASP A 55 -8.48 2.27 -5.65
CA ASP A 55 -7.76 3.42 -5.09
C ASP A 55 -6.86 3.00 -3.92
N ILE A 56 -7.20 1.90 -3.24
CA ILE A 56 -6.41 1.37 -2.11
C ILE A 56 -6.52 -0.17 -2.09
N LEU A 57 -5.38 -0.83 -1.93
CA LEU A 57 -5.30 -2.25 -1.57
C LEU A 57 -5.05 -2.40 -0.07
N ILE A 58 -5.86 -3.24 0.59
CA ILE A 58 -5.62 -3.71 1.96
C ILE A 58 -5.29 -5.19 1.85
N SER A 59 -4.08 -5.60 2.25
CA SER A 59 -3.60 -6.98 2.08
C SER A 59 -3.08 -7.55 3.39
N ASP A 60 -3.46 -8.78 3.71
CA ASP A 60 -2.77 -9.56 4.72
C ASP A 60 -1.35 -9.91 4.26
N ILE A 61 -0.43 -10.12 5.20
CA ILE A 61 0.90 -10.65 4.90
C ILE A 61 0.80 -12.12 4.52
N THR A 62 0.14 -12.92 5.33
CA THR A 62 0.16 -14.38 5.21
C THR A 62 -1.00 -14.87 4.36
N MET A 63 -0.74 -15.17 3.12
CA MET A 63 -1.72 -15.71 2.17
C MET A 63 -1.12 -16.85 1.36
N PRO A 64 -1.95 -17.78 0.82
CA PRO A 64 -1.48 -18.82 -0.09
C PRO A 64 -1.10 -18.23 -1.47
N ILE A 65 -0.41 -19.04 -2.27
CA ILE A 65 0.12 -18.80 -3.62
C ILE A 65 1.29 -17.82 -3.56
N PHE A 66 1.04 -16.53 -3.31
CA PHE A 66 2.06 -15.57 -2.87
C PHE A 66 1.53 -14.70 -1.74
N ASP A 67 2.42 -14.34 -0.85
CA ASP A 67 2.11 -13.56 0.33
C ASP A 67 1.89 -12.07 0.00
N GLY A 68 1.42 -11.29 0.98
CA GLY A 68 1.16 -9.86 0.78
C GLY A 68 2.41 -9.03 0.49
N ILE A 69 3.60 -9.51 0.87
CA ILE A 69 4.88 -8.88 0.55
C ILE A 69 5.21 -9.11 -0.93
N GLU A 70 5.02 -10.34 -1.41
CA GLU A 70 5.22 -10.72 -2.81
C GLU A 70 4.22 -9.99 -3.71
N LEU A 71 2.93 -9.98 -3.33
CA LEU A 71 1.89 -9.20 -4.01
C LEU A 71 2.28 -7.72 -4.11
N THR A 72 2.77 -7.12 -3.02
CA THR A 72 3.24 -5.74 -3.02
C THR A 72 4.37 -5.54 -4.03
N ARG A 73 5.37 -6.43 -4.07
CA ARG A 73 6.49 -6.34 -5.03
C ARG A 73 6.03 -6.47 -6.48
N MET A 74 5.06 -7.37 -6.74
CA MET A 74 4.50 -7.55 -8.09
C MET A 74 3.79 -6.28 -8.54
N ILE A 75 2.98 -5.66 -7.68
CA ILE A 75 2.31 -4.39 -7.98
C ILE A 75 3.33 -3.26 -8.17
N ARG A 76 4.42 -3.24 -7.42
CA ARG A 76 5.49 -2.22 -7.56
C ARG A 76 6.39 -2.41 -8.78
N ASN A 77 6.18 -3.46 -9.56
CA ASN A 77 6.89 -3.65 -10.83
C ASN A 77 6.15 -2.90 -11.97
N PRO A 78 6.67 -1.76 -12.46
CA PRO A 78 5.98 -0.99 -13.49
C PRO A 78 5.88 -1.70 -14.86
N GLU A 79 6.73 -2.72 -15.08
CA GLU A 79 6.70 -3.53 -16.31
C GLU A 79 5.67 -4.67 -16.23
N GLY A 80 5.21 -5.00 -15.02
CA GLY A 80 4.32 -6.13 -14.76
C GLY A 80 2.93 -5.76 -14.23
N CYS A 81 2.70 -4.52 -13.81
CA CYS A 81 1.43 -4.08 -13.25
C CYS A 81 1.09 -2.67 -13.72
N ARG A 82 -0.19 -2.45 -14.06
CA ARG A 82 -0.68 -1.13 -14.52
C ARG A 82 -0.84 -0.12 -13.38
N HIS A 83 -0.79 -0.56 -12.14
CA HIS A 83 -1.05 0.28 -10.96
C HIS A 83 0.15 0.34 -9.99
N PRO A 84 1.38 0.63 -10.45
CA PRO A 84 2.58 0.57 -9.60
C PRO A 84 2.59 1.60 -8.47
N PHE A 85 1.76 2.63 -8.56
CA PHE A 85 1.60 3.69 -7.55
C PHE A 85 0.47 3.42 -6.54
N LEU A 86 -0.29 2.34 -6.71
CA LEU A 86 -1.42 2.01 -5.86
C LEU A 86 -1.04 2.07 -4.36
N PRO A 87 -1.76 2.84 -3.52
CA PRO A 87 -1.60 2.79 -2.08
C PRO A 87 -1.89 1.39 -1.53
N ILE A 88 -0.94 0.83 -0.76
CA ILE A 88 -1.04 -0.50 -0.18
C ILE A 88 -0.91 -0.42 1.33
N ILE A 89 -1.93 -0.93 2.03
CA ILE A 89 -1.96 -1.06 3.49
C ILE A 89 -1.80 -2.55 3.83
N ILE A 90 -0.71 -2.91 4.48
CA ILE A 90 -0.46 -4.28 4.91
C ILE A 90 -1.07 -4.51 6.30
N LEU A 91 -1.85 -5.58 6.42
CA LEU A 91 -2.32 -6.11 7.68
C LEU A 91 -1.40 -7.24 8.14
N SER A 92 -1.13 -7.36 9.45
CA SER A 92 -0.32 -8.45 9.97
C SER A 92 -0.70 -8.81 11.40
N ALA A 93 -0.74 -10.11 11.70
CA ALA A 93 -0.81 -10.60 13.07
C ALA A 93 0.52 -10.38 13.84
N TYR A 94 1.59 -10.09 13.12
CA TYR A 94 2.94 -9.95 13.69
C TYR A 94 3.33 -8.47 13.76
N SER A 95 3.58 -7.97 14.97
CA SER A 95 4.05 -6.59 15.22
C SER A 95 5.58 -6.48 15.23
N GLU A 96 6.30 -7.58 15.00
CA GLU A 96 7.75 -7.60 15.03
C GLU A 96 8.35 -6.66 13.97
N LYS A 97 9.38 -5.93 14.38
CA LYS A 97 10.07 -4.96 13.53
C LYS A 97 10.49 -5.52 12.16
N LYS A 98 10.86 -6.81 12.09
CA LYS A 98 11.25 -7.47 10.83
C LYS A 98 10.12 -7.46 9.78
N HIS A 99 8.86 -7.69 10.18
CA HIS A 99 7.72 -7.70 9.26
C HIS A 99 7.37 -6.30 8.78
N VAL A 100 7.44 -5.31 9.68
CA VAL A 100 7.24 -3.90 9.31
C VAL A 100 8.31 -3.44 8.31
N ILE A 101 9.58 -3.83 8.54
CA ILE A 101 10.69 -3.53 7.64
C ILE A 101 10.48 -4.21 6.28
N ALA A 102 10.11 -5.51 6.26
CA ALA A 102 9.88 -6.24 5.03
C ALA A 102 8.74 -5.62 4.19
N ALA A 103 7.63 -5.26 4.82
CA ALA A 103 6.52 -4.57 4.15
C ALA A 103 6.95 -3.21 3.57
N ARG A 104 7.67 -2.40 4.36
CA ARG A 104 8.22 -1.12 3.90
C ARG A 104 9.17 -1.30 2.72
N ASP A 105 10.06 -2.28 2.80
CA ASP A 105 11.08 -2.53 1.78
C ASP A 105 10.50 -3.17 0.51
N ALA A 106 9.32 -3.78 0.61
CA ALA A 106 8.53 -4.19 -0.54
C ALA A 106 7.79 -3.03 -1.23
N GLY A 107 7.62 -1.89 -0.55
CA GLY A 107 6.94 -0.71 -1.08
C GLY A 107 5.52 -0.52 -0.54
N ALA A 108 5.17 -1.09 0.61
CA ALA A 108 3.90 -0.81 1.27
C ALA A 108 3.81 0.67 1.70
N SER A 109 2.62 1.25 1.54
CA SER A 109 2.35 2.63 1.96
C SER A 109 2.15 2.72 3.46
N GLU A 110 1.41 1.80 4.04
CA GLU A 110 1.11 1.73 5.47
C GLU A 110 1.14 0.28 5.99
N PHE A 111 1.26 0.16 7.30
CA PHE A 111 1.25 -1.11 8.01
C PHE A 111 0.30 -1.01 9.21
N LEU A 112 -0.51 -2.06 9.45
CA LEU A 112 -1.45 -2.13 10.55
C LEU A 112 -1.42 -3.52 11.19
N CYS A 113 -1.22 -3.55 12.50
CA CYS A 113 -1.27 -4.81 13.26
C CYS A 113 -2.71 -5.27 13.49
N LYS A 114 -2.95 -6.56 13.37
CA LYS A 114 -4.19 -7.20 13.83
C LYS A 114 -4.16 -7.32 15.38
N PRO A 115 -5.27 -7.13 16.08
CA PRO A 115 -6.65 -6.98 15.59
C PRO A 115 -6.91 -5.58 15.03
N VAL A 116 -7.67 -5.53 13.92
CA VAL A 116 -7.98 -4.28 13.21
C VAL A 116 -9.11 -3.54 13.92
N SER A 117 -8.84 -2.35 14.43
CA SER A 117 -9.88 -1.46 14.95
C SER A 117 -10.32 -0.43 13.91
N ALA A 118 -11.57 0.03 14.01
CA ALA A 118 -12.11 1.06 13.13
C ALA A 118 -11.24 2.33 13.12
N THR A 119 -10.86 2.82 14.30
CA THR A 119 -10.02 4.01 14.43
C THR A 119 -8.65 3.83 13.80
N ALA A 120 -8.01 2.68 13.99
CA ALA A 120 -6.68 2.42 13.43
C ALA A 120 -6.73 2.31 11.90
N LEU A 121 -7.70 1.58 11.35
CA LEU A 121 -7.88 1.45 9.91
C LEU A 121 -8.21 2.81 9.26
N TYR A 122 -9.14 3.56 9.84
CA TYR A 122 -9.50 4.90 9.36
C TYR A 122 -8.27 5.82 9.27
N ARG A 123 -7.44 5.84 10.33
CA ARG A 123 -6.23 6.67 10.36
C ARG A 123 -5.22 6.28 9.27
N ARG A 124 -5.07 4.98 8.95
CA ARG A 124 -4.17 4.54 7.89
C ARG A 124 -4.68 4.94 6.51
N ILE A 125 -5.97 4.77 6.27
CA ILE A 125 -6.62 5.23 5.03
C ILE A 125 -6.48 6.76 4.91
N GLN A 126 -6.81 7.49 5.96
CA GLN A 126 -6.65 8.94 5.97
C GLN A 126 -5.21 9.37 5.67
N ASN A 127 -4.22 8.67 6.23
CA ASN A 127 -2.83 9.02 6.05
C ASN A 127 -2.37 8.81 4.60
N VAL A 128 -2.75 7.73 3.94
CA VAL A 128 -2.36 7.48 2.54
C VAL A 128 -3.03 8.45 1.56
N ILE A 129 -4.23 8.97 1.89
CA ILE A 129 -4.96 9.92 1.05
C ILE A 129 -4.49 11.36 1.29
N ALA A 130 -4.39 11.77 2.58
CA ALA A 130 -4.10 13.16 2.92
C ALA A 130 -2.60 13.48 2.89
N ASN A 131 -1.74 12.49 3.03
CA ASN A 131 -0.29 12.63 3.07
C ASN A 131 0.38 11.61 2.13
N PRO A 132 0.10 11.66 0.81
CA PRO A 132 0.74 10.78 -0.14
C PRO A 132 2.26 10.99 -0.07
N ARG A 133 3.00 9.87 -0.12
CA ARG A 133 4.47 9.94 -0.15
C ARG A 133 4.94 9.94 -1.59
N ASP A 134 5.98 10.71 -1.85
CA ASP A 134 6.67 10.67 -3.13
C ASP A 134 7.15 9.25 -3.42
N PHE A 135 7.04 8.86 -4.68
CA PHE A 135 7.59 7.60 -5.15
C PHE A 135 9.02 7.81 -5.61
N ILE A 136 9.88 6.89 -5.24
CA ILE A 136 11.29 6.90 -5.64
C ILE A 136 11.63 5.65 -6.43
N ARG A 137 12.48 5.82 -7.43
CA ARG A 137 13.06 4.72 -8.21
C ARG A 137 14.56 4.64 -7.95
N THR A 138 15.03 3.45 -7.62
CA THR A 138 16.46 3.13 -7.54
C THR A 138 16.72 1.86 -8.35
N LYS A 139 17.96 1.41 -8.44
CA LYS A 139 18.30 0.16 -9.15
C LYS A 139 17.58 -1.08 -8.60
N THR A 140 17.18 -1.07 -7.34
CA THR A 140 16.64 -2.25 -6.64
C THR A 140 15.31 -1.98 -5.92
N TYR A 141 14.75 -0.78 -6.05
CA TYR A 141 13.52 -0.41 -5.35
C TYR A 141 12.70 0.57 -6.18
N PHE A 142 11.40 0.31 -6.25
CA PHE A 142 10.39 1.23 -6.71
C PHE A 142 9.24 1.26 -5.69
N GLY A 143 8.85 2.44 -5.22
CA GLY A 143 7.77 2.57 -4.24
C GLY A 143 7.83 3.88 -3.46
N PRO A 144 6.92 4.05 -2.48
CA PRO A 144 6.87 5.24 -1.63
C PRO A 144 8.20 5.46 -0.90
N ASP A 145 8.63 6.71 -0.76
CA ASP A 145 9.85 7.02 0.02
C ASP A 145 9.74 6.41 1.42
N ARG A 146 10.72 5.60 1.79
CA ARG A 146 10.76 4.90 3.07
C ARG A 146 10.99 5.82 4.27
N ARG A 147 11.35 7.07 4.03
CA ARG A 147 11.57 8.08 5.07
C ARG A 147 10.23 8.71 5.45
N ARG A 148 9.84 8.58 6.71
CA ARG A 148 8.66 9.27 7.27
C ARG A 148 9.02 10.63 7.88
N TYR A 149 10.30 10.90 8.05
CA TYR A 149 10.79 12.11 8.69
C TYR A 149 12.08 12.56 8.02
N VAL A 150 12.08 13.79 7.51
CA VAL A 150 13.29 14.48 7.08
C VAL A 150 13.85 15.17 8.32
N ASN A 151 14.99 14.69 8.82
CA ASN A 151 15.68 15.40 9.90
C ASN A 151 16.42 16.61 9.32
N PRO A 152 15.96 17.83 9.52
CA PRO A 152 16.62 19.03 8.97
C PRO A 152 18.03 19.27 9.54
N ASN A 153 18.37 18.62 10.66
CA ASN A 153 19.68 18.72 11.31
C ASN A 153 20.57 17.49 11.04
N TYR A 154 20.25 16.67 10.04
CA TYR A 154 21.08 15.53 9.69
C TYR A 154 22.38 16.01 9.01
N SER A 155 23.49 15.91 9.72
CA SER A 155 24.84 16.26 9.24
C SER A 155 25.66 15.05 8.74
N GLY A 156 25.03 13.86 8.63
CA GLY A 156 25.69 12.66 8.14
C GLY A 156 25.86 12.67 6.61
N VAL A 157 26.78 11.86 6.11
CA VAL A 157 26.99 11.67 4.66
C VAL A 157 25.71 11.15 4.04
N GLU A 158 25.12 11.90 3.09
CA GLU A 158 24.02 11.40 2.26
C GLU A 158 24.54 10.20 1.45
N ARG A 159 24.02 9.00 1.74
CA ARG A 159 24.43 7.75 1.08
C ARG A 159 23.76 7.54 -0.27
N ARG A 160 22.96 8.49 -0.72
CA ARG A 160 22.37 8.48 -2.06
C ARG A 160 23.39 9.05 -3.05
N ILE A 161 23.49 8.43 -4.21
CA ILE A 161 24.18 9.00 -5.35
C ILE A 161 23.23 10.04 -5.95
N GLY A 162 23.56 11.32 -5.87
CA GLY A 162 22.72 12.46 -6.28
C GLY A 162 22.02 13.16 -5.09
N ASP A 163 21.47 14.33 -5.31
CA ASP A 163 20.75 15.14 -4.31
C ASP A 163 19.38 14.54 -3.88
N GLY A 164 19.00 13.40 -4.46
CA GLY A 164 17.77 12.69 -4.18
C GLY A 164 16.58 13.15 -5.01
N SER A 165 16.63 14.30 -5.68
CA SER A 165 15.57 14.80 -6.55
C SER A 165 15.45 13.99 -7.85
N GLU A 166 16.55 13.49 -8.38
CA GLU A 166 16.61 12.66 -9.59
C GLU A 166 15.93 11.29 -9.48
N ASN A 167 15.61 10.86 -8.25
CA ASN A 167 14.96 9.58 -7.97
C ASN A 167 13.46 9.70 -7.66
N ILE A 168 12.92 10.91 -7.61
CA ILE A 168 11.49 11.15 -7.43
C ILE A 168 10.79 10.85 -8.74
N VAL A 169 9.78 10.01 -8.70
CA VAL A 169 8.99 9.60 -9.86
C VAL A 169 7.65 10.31 -9.79
N ASP A 170 7.36 11.13 -10.80
CA ASP A 170 6.06 11.73 -10.99
C ASP A 170 5.13 10.70 -11.65
N PRO A 171 4.01 10.34 -11.00
CA PRO A 171 3.04 9.40 -11.56
C PRO A 171 2.52 9.78 -12.94
N ASP A 172 2.39 11.10 -13.22
CA ASP A 172 1.88 11.62 -14.48
C ASP A 172 2.91 11.52 -15.63
N GLN A 173 4.18 11.28 -15.32
CA GLN A 173 5.27 11.15 -16.30
C GLN A 173 5.62 9.69 -16.63
N VAL A 174 5.07 8.74 -15.90
CA VAL A 174 5.27 7.31 -16.18
C VAL A 174 4.27 6.87 -17.24
N HIS A 175 4.70 6.85 -18.50
CA HIS A 175 3.95 6.19 -19.57
C HIS A 175 3.99 4.68 -19.32
N ILE A 176 2.89 4.16 -18.81
CA ILE A 176 2.63 2.71 -18.77
C ILE A 176 2.11 2.39 -20.18
N GLU A 177 2.97 1.84 -21.02
CA GLU A 177 2.53 1.35 -22.34
C GLU A 177 1.45 0.28 -22.12
N ALA A 178 0.30 0.48 -22.77
CA ALA A 178 -0.90 -0.35 -22.64
C ALA A 178 -0.74 -1.68 -23.43
#